data_4227d4943fcc5e11a0aa83ce24811bc5
#
_entry.id   4227d4943fcc5e11a0aa83ce24811bc5
#
_cell.length_a   1.000
_cell.length_b   1.000
_cell.length_c   1.000
_cell.angle_alpha   90.00
_cell.angle_beta   90.00
_cell.angle_gamma   90.00
#
_symmetry.space_group_name_H-M   'P 1'
#
loop_
_entity.id
_entity.type
_entity.pdbx_description
1 polymer ?
#
loop_
_entity_poly.entity_id
_entity_poly.type
_entity_poly.pdbx_seq_one_letter_code
_entity_poly.pdbx_strand_id
1 'polypeptide(L)'
;QAELVNGTVQVHSSVEAYVKEMGESGMIGATFSYEKGGQQLPSMVGGAHEFIRGEANNSIVMFTGLCNGAAHLIASFGSEELKNTYVPNMLAGKWTGTMCLTEPQAARS
;
A
#
# COMPACT_ATOMS: atom_id res chain seq x y z
N GLN A 1 -13.38 -14.24 5.89
CA GLN A 1 -12.09 -14.96 5.86
C GLN A 1 -11.63 -15.12 4.41
N ALA A 2 -10.32 -15.23 4.20
CA ALA A 2 -9.79 -15.57 2.89
C ALA A 2 -10.08 -17.06 2.59
N GLU A 3 -10.40 -17.37 1.35
CA GLU A 3 -10.73 -18.72 0.89
C GLU A 3 -9.82 -19.13 -0.27
N LEU A 4 -9.48 -20.41 -0.33
CA LEU A 4 -8.73 -20.96 -1.46
C LEU A 4 -9.71 -21.54 -2.48
N VAL A 5 -9.82 -20.88 -3.63
CA VAL A 5 -10.74 -21.27 -4.72
C VAL A 5 -9.92 -21.54 -5.97
N ASN A 6 -9.97 -22.75 -6.49
CA ASN A 6 -9.25 -23.18 -7.70
C ASN A 6 -7.75 -22.83 -7.69
N GLY A 7 -7.08 -22.99 -6.55
CA GLY A 7 -5.66 -22.68 -6.40
C GLY A 7 -5.32 -21.20 -6.23
N THR A 8 -6.31 -20.32 -6.16
CA THR A 8 -6.14 -18.90 -5.95
C THR A 8 -6.76 -18.49 -4.62
N VAL A 9 -6.03 -17.67 -3.84
CA VAL A 9 -6.55 -17.13 -2.59
C VAL A 9 -7.48 -15.96 -2.92
N GLN A 10 -8.74 -16.09 -2.54
CA GLN A 10 -9.73 -15.02 -2.64
C GLN A 10 -9.92 -14.36 -1.28
N VAL A 11 -9.77 -13.04 -1.24
CA VAL A 11 -10.08 -12.23 -0.06
C VAL A 11 -11.54 -11.80 -0.08
N HIS A 12 -12.05 -11.35 1.06
CA HIS A 12 -13.41 -10.83 1.14
C HIS A 12 -13.54 -9.60 0.23
N SER A 13 -14.68 -9.48 -0.46
CA SER A 13 -14.94 -8.39 -1.43
C SER A 13 -14.80 -6.97 -0.84
N SER A 14 -14.99 -6.81 0.46
CA SER A 14 -14.75 -5.52 1.14
C SER A 14 -13.30 -5.08 1.10
N VAL A 15 -12.34 -6.00 1.03
CA VAL A 15 -10.90 -5.67 0.92
C VAL A 15 -10.62 -5.07 -0.45
N GLU A 16 -11.13 -5.69 -1.50
CA GLU A 16 -10.97 -5.19 -2.87
C GLU A 16 -11.62 -3.80 -3.04
N ALA A 17 -12.85 -3.66 -2.53
CA ALA A 17 -13.57 -2.38 -2.55
C ALA A 17 -12.80 -1.28 -1.81
N TYR A 18 -12.26 -1.60 -0.63
CA TYR A 18 -11.48 -0.66 0.16
C TYR A 18 -10.19 -0.22 -0.55
N VAL A 19 -9.41 -1.17 -1.08
CA VAL A 19 -8.16 -0.86 -1.78
C VAL A 19 -8.42 0.01 -3.01
N LYS A 20 -9.48 -0.31 -3.75
CA LYS A 20 -9.91 0.46 -4.91
C LYS A 20 -10.29 1.90 -4.52
N GLU A 21 -11.14 2.07 -3.52
CA GLU A 21 -11.56 3.39 -3.04
C GLU A 21 -10.39 4.22 -2.53
N MET A 22 -9.46 3.60 -1.80
CA MET A 22 -8.25 4.25 -1.32
C MET A 22 -7.32 4.67 -2.46
N GLY A 23 -7.24 3.89 -3.53
CA GLY A 23 -6.49 4.24 -4.74
C GLY A 23 -7.16 5.40 -5.49
N GLU A 24 -8.47 5.32 -5.72
CA GLU A 24 -9.25 6.34 -6.44
C GLU A 24 -9.28 7.69 -5.69
N SER A 25 -9.34 7.68 -4.38
CA SER A 25 -9.27 8.89 -3.54
C SER A 25 -7.86 9.48 -3.41
N GLY A 26 -6.82 8.78 -3.91
CA GLY A 26 -5.42 9.19 -3.80
C GLY A 26 -4.81 9.00 -2.40
N MET A 27 -5.51 8.33 -1.49
CA MET A 27 -5.08 8.20 -0.08
C MET A 27 -3.96 7.19 0.13
N ILE A 28 -3.74 6.25 -0.81
CA ILE A 28 -2.54 5.37 -0.76
C ILE A 28 -1.28 6.22 -0.93
N GLY A 29 -1.31 7.19 -1.83
CA GLY A 29 -0.21 8.12 -2.10
C GLY A 29 -0.31 9.46 -1.36
N ALA A 30 -1.01 9.54 -0.25
CA ALA A 30 -1.31 10.81 0.42
C ALA A 30 -0.08 11.67 0.71
N THR A 31 1.04 11.08 1.10
CA THR A 31 2.29 11.77 1.44
C THR A 31 3.31 11.84 0.29
N PHE A 32 3.03 11.18 -0.84
CA PHE A 32 3.88 11.30 -2.03
C PHE A 32 3.74 12.69 -2.65
N SER A 33 4.81 13.15 -3.33
CA SER A 33 4.77 14.42 -4.07
C SER A 33 3.75 14.38 -5.22
N TYR A 34 3.26 15.53 -5.63
CA TYR A 34 2.38 15.65 -6.80
C TYR A 34 3.00 15.07 -8.07
N GLU A 35 4.31 15.25 -8.27
CA GLU A 35 5.05 14.71 -9.41
C GLU A 35 4.99 13.19 -9.50
N LYS A 36 4.85 12.51 -8.35
CA LYS A 36 4.73 11.04 -8.25
C LYS A 36 3.27 10.57 -8.18
N GLY A 37 2.32 11.46 -8.41
CA GLY A 37 0.89 11.13 -8.35
C GLY A 37 0.30 11.10 -6.94
N GLY A 38 0.99 11.69 -5.96
CA GLY A 38 0.52 11.82 -4.59
C GLY A 38 -0.23 13.11 -4.31
N GLN A 39 -0.63 13.32 -3.07
CA GLN A 39 -1.34 14.52 -2.60
C GLN A 39 -0.43 15.49 -1.82
N GLN A 40 0.83 15.17 -1.66
CA GLN A 40 1.85 15.97 -0.97
C GLN A 40 1.41 16.42 0.45
N LEU A 41 0.62 15.59 1.12
CA LEU A 41 0.22 15.89 2.49
C LEU A 41 1.41 15.76 3.45
N PRO A 42 1.49 16.61 4.48
CA PRO A 42 2.48 16.45 5.53
C PRO A 42 2.39 15.06 6.18
N SER A 43 3.54 14.47 6.53
CA SER A 43 3.59 13.13 7.13
C SER A 43 2.76 13.01 8.40
N MET A 44 2.65 14.08 9.19
CA MET A 44 1.81 14.10 10.37
C MET A 44 0.32 13.93 10.03
N VAL A 45 -0.15 14.56 8.97
CA VAL A 45 -1.53 14.43 8.49
C VAL A 45 -1.78 13.01 7.96
N GLY A 46 -0.83 12.48 7.19
CA GLY A 46 -0.87 11.09 6.72
C GLY A 46 -0.92 10.09 7.87
N GLY A 47 -0.09 10.27 8.89
CA GLY A 47 -0.08 9.43 10.08
C GLY A 47 -1.38 9.51 10.89
N ALA A 48 -1.94 10.70 11.07
CA ALA A 48 -3.24 10.86 11.74
C ALA A 48 -4.37 10.16 10.99
N HIS A 49 -4.37 10.26 9.67
CA HIS A 49 -5.34 9.56 8.83
C HIS A 49 -5.20 8.03 8.95
N GLU A 50 -3.97 7.53 8.95
CA GLU A 50 -3.70 6.10 9.11
C GLU A 50 -4.12 5.59 10.49
N PHE A 51 -3.90 6.38 11.55
CA PHE A 51 -4.36 6.08 12.89
C PHE A 51 -5.89 5.93 12.96
N ILE A 52 -6.65 6.87 12.40
CA ILE A 52 -8.12 6.83 12.37
C ILE A 52 -8.61 5.59 11.62
N ARG A 53 -8.01 5.26 10.49
CA ARG A 53 -8.37 4.06 9.72
C ARG A 53 -8.03 2.78 10.49
N GLY A 54 -6.86 2.74 11.13
CA GLY A 54 -6.40 1.60 11.92
C GLY A 54 -7.33 1.32 13.11
N GLU A 55 -7.86 2.34 13.74
CA GLU A 55 -8.84 2.19 14.81
C GLU A 55 -10.17 1.64 14.29
N ALA A 56 -10.59 2.05 13.11
CA ALA A 56 -11.80 1.54 12.49
C ALA A 56 -11.68 0.05 12.09
N ASN A 57 -10.59 -0.33 11.44
CA ASN A 57 -10.30 -1.73 11.07
C ASN A 57 -8.83 -1.92 10.71
N ASN A 58 -8.01 -2.29 11.68
CA ASN A 58 -6.57 -2.48 11.47
C ASN A 58 -6.23 -3.58 10.45
N SER A 59 -7.03 -4.64 10.39
CA SER A 59 -6.75 -5.75 9.47
C SER A 59 -6.84 -5.33 7.99
N ILE A 60 -7.78 -4.47 7.65
CA ILE A 60 -7.95 -4.00 6.28
C ILE A 60 -6.93 -2.92 5.91
N VAL A 61 -6.51 -2.09 6.88
CA VAL A 61 -5.51 -1.04 6.68
C VAL A 61 -4.14 -1.62 6.32
N MET A 62 -3.81 -2.82 6.80
CA MET A 62 -2.56 -3.50 6.47
C MET A 62 -2.34 -3.67 4.97
N PHE A 63 -3.39 -3.86 4.18
CA PHE A 63 -3.28 -3.99 2.72
C PHE A 63 -2.75 -2.71 2.06
N THR A 64 -3.24 -1.56 2.47
CA THR A 64 -2.79 -0.27 1.93
C THR A 64 -1.50 0.23 2.57
N GLY A 65 -1.26 -0.07 3.84
CA GLY A 65 -0.04 0.29 4.55
C GLY A 65 1.20 -0.40 3.97
N LEU A 66 1.13 -1.71 3.73
CA LEU A 66 2.22 -2.45 3.10
C LEU A 66 2.45 -2.01 1.65
N CYS A 67 1.38 -1.72 0.91
CA CYS A 67 1.48 -1.17 -0.43
C CYS A 67 2.20 0.19 -0.44
N ASN A 68 1.84 1.08 0.48
CA ASN A 68 2.50 2.39 0.64
C ASN A 68 3.99 2.23 0.97
N GLY A 69 4.34 1.34 1.90
CA GLY A 69 5.75 1.04 2.25
C GLY A 69 6.56 0.54 1.06
N ALA A 70 6.03 -0.41 0.28
CA ALA A 70 6.68 -0.92 -0.91
C ALA A 70 6.84 0.17 -1.99
N ALA A 71 5.81 1.00 -2.19
CA ALA A 71 5.88 2.13 -3.13
C ALA A 71 6.94 3.16 -2.71
N HIS A 72 7.06 3.47 -1.42
CA HIS A 72 8.12 4.34 -0.89
C HIS A 72 9.51 3.77 -1.12
N LEU A 73 9.70 2.47 -0.91
CA LEU A 73 10.98 1.79 -1.17
C LEU A 73 11.37 1.93 -2.63
N ILE A 74 10.47 1.62 -3.56
CA ILE A 74 10.73 1.74 -5.00
C ILE A 74 10.99 3.20 -5.39
N ALA A 75 10.18 4.14 -4.88
CA ALA A 75 10.34 5.56 -5.19
C ALA A 75 11.66 6.14 -4.69
N SER A 76 12.22 5.61 -3.60
CA SER A 76 13.47 6.09 -3.00
C SER A 76 14.71 5.46 -3.62
N PHE A 77 14.67 4.18 -3.93
CA PHE A 77 15.86 3.38 -4.28
C PHE A 77 15.75 2.68 -5.62
N GLY A 78 14.57 2.62 -6.23
CA GLY A 78 14.37 1.96 -7.52
C GLY A 78 14.99 2.72 -8.69
N SER A 79 15.26 2.00 -9.79
CA SER A 79 15.58 2.64 -11.06
C SER A 79 14.39 3.42 -11.61
N GLU A 80 14.63 4.33 -12.54
CA GLU A 80 13.53 5.11 -13.17
C GLU A 80 12.52 4.20 -13.88
N GLU A 81 12.96 3.10 -14.44
CA GLU A 81 12.08 2.10 -15.05
C GLU A 81 11.13 1.48 -14.01
N LEU A 82 11.66 1.05 -12.84
CA LEU A 82 10.87 0.50 -11.76
C LEU A 82 9.90 1.54 -11.19
N LYS A 83 10.36 2.77 -10.98
CA LYS A 83 9.52 3.86 -10.48
C LYS A 83 8.34 4.12 -11.41
N ASN A 84 8.60 4.24 -12.71
CA ASN A 84 7.57 4.57 -13.68
C ASN A 84 6.58 3.41 -13.92
N THR A 85 7.03 2.16 -13.75
CA THR A 85 6.20 0.97 -13.95
C THR A 85 5.33 0.67 -12.73
N TYR A 86 5.90 0.68 -11.53
CA TYR A 86 5.23 0.17 -10.35
C TYR A 86 4.51 1.24 -9.52
N VAL A 87 5.17 2.37 -9.25
CA VAL A 87 4.65 3.38 -8.31
C VAL A 87 3.26 3.90 -8.72
N PRO A 88 2.99 4.31 -9.97
CA PRO A 88 1.67 4.82 -10.35
C PRO A 88 0.56 3.78 -10.17
N ASN A 89 0.84 2.51 -10.50
CA ASN A 89 -0.15 1.43 -10.35
C ASN A 89 -0.40 1.06 -8.89
N MET A 90 0.62 1.15 -8.04
CA MET A 90 0.49 0.92 -6.61
C MET A 90 -0.30 2.05 -5.93
N LEU A 91 0.00 3.32 -6.26
CA LEU A 91 -0.74 4.46 -5.72
C LEU A 91 -2.20 4.52 -6.18
N ALA A 92 -2.48 4.03 -7.38
CA ALA A 92 -3.84 3.88 -7.90
C ALA A 92 -4.63 2.69 -7.33
N GLY A 93 -4.02 1.88 -6.45
CA GLY A 93 -4.66 0.70 -5.86
C GLY A 93 -4.88 -0.46 -6.84
N LYS A 94 -4.25 -0.43 -8.02
CA LYS A 94 -4.32 -1.51 -9.01
C LYS A 94 -3.41 -2.68 -8.64
N TRP A 95 -2.26 -2.38 -8.09
CA TRP A 95 -1.27 -3.35 -7.63
C TRP A 95 -1.03 -3.15 -6.14
N THR A 96 -0.92 -4.25 -5.41
CA THR A 96 -0.62 -4.23 -3.99
C THR A 96 0.83 -4.62 -3.75
N GLY A 97 1.42 -4.10 -2.68
CA GLY A 97 2.73 -4.49 -2.19
C GLY A 97 2.62 -5.32 -0.93
N THR A 98 3.63 -6.16 -0.68
CA THR A 98 3.75 -6.94 0.55
C THR A 98 5.13 -6.75 1.16
N MET A 99 5.28 -7.18 2.40
CA MET A 99 6.56 -7.18 3.10
C MET A 99 6.98 -8.63 3.40
N CYS A 100 8.14 -9.03 2.89
CA CYS A 100 8.80 -10.29 3.25
C CYS A 100 9.77 -10.01 4.40
N LEU A 101 9.26 -9.91 5.62
CA LEU A 101 10.02 -9.45 6.79
C LEU A 101 10.99 -10.50 7.30
N THR A 102 10.55 -11.75 7.39
CA THR A 102 11.35 -12.82 7.98
C THR A 102 12.28 -13.44 6.94
N GLU A 103 13.56 -13.17 7.10
CA GLU A 103 14.63 -13.75 6.29
C GLU A 103 15.58 -14.56 7.16
N PRO A 104 16.08 -15.73 6.69
CA PRO A 104 16.94 -16.61 7.50
C PRO A 104 18.24 -15.95 7.98
N GLN A 105 18.75 -14.98 7.23
CA GLN A 105 20.04 -14.35 7.50
C GLN A 105 19.94 -12.95 8.13
N ALA A 106 18.88 -12.21 7.88
CA ALA A 106 18.83 -10.78 8.18
C ALA A 106 17.78 -10.39 9.25
N ALA A 107 16.63 -10.99 9.29
CA ALA A 107 15.56 -10.60 10.22
C ALA A 107 15.54 -11.47 11.48
N ARG A 108 16.62 -11.46 12.24
CA ARG A 108 16.73 -12.21 13.51
C ARG A 108 16.66 -11.34 14.77
N SER A 109 16.32 -10.10 14.65
CA SER A 109 16.18 -9.19 15.79
C SER A 109 14.75 -9.08 16.27
#